data_5fcf89b15538542b69e55b34c8d1f68b
#
_entry.id   5fcf89b15538542b69e55b34c8d1f68b
#
_cell.length_a   1.000
_cell.length_b   1.000
_cell.length_c   1.000
_cell.angle_alpha   90.00
_cell.angle_beta   90.00
_cell.angle_gamma   90.00
#
_symmetry.space_group_name_H-M   'P 1'
#
loop_
_entity.id
_entity.type
_entity.pdbx_description
1 polymer ?
#
loop_
_entity_poly.entity_id
_entity_poly.type
_entity_poly.pdbx_seq_one_letter_code
_entity_poly.pdbx_strand_id
1 'polypeptide(L)'
;VKTKNKGELFMLKIGCIHPGIMHVLSLCGHGDKILIADGNYPLDARSGDAAKVYLGLTEGVPTVTEVLKVLLQSVNVEKAEVMVPDEEESSIFGEFRALLGGAELNGIDRFGFYKACGQPSVRLAIATGEKRTFANILLTVGVA
;
A
#
# COMPACT_ATOMS: atom_id res chain seq x y z
N VAL A 1 -26.44 -0.15 -25.23
CA VAL A 1 -26.52 -0.90 -23.98
C VAL A 1 -25.27 -0.66 -23.16
N LYS A 2 -25.47 -0.27 -21.96
CA LYS A 2 -24.36 -0.01 -21.04
C LYS A 2 -23.74 -1.35 -20.61
N THR A 3 -22.45 -1.49 -20.87
CA THR A 3 -21.71 -2.66 -20.43
C THR A 3 -21.49 -2.61 -18.91
N LYS A 4 -21.79 -3.68 -18.22
CA LYS A 4 -21.50 -3.79 -16.80
C LYS A 4 -19.99 -3.86 -16.59
N ASN A 5 -19.46 -3.07 -15.66
CA ASN A 5 -18.09 -3.18 -15.19
C ASN A 5 -18.02 -4.15 -14.01
N LYS A 6 -16.83 -4.46 -13.53
CA LYS A 6 -16.65 -5.40 -12.41
C LYS A 6 -17.36 -4.96 -11.13
N GLY A 7 -17.47 -3.63 -10.88
CA GLY A 7 -18.15 -3.10 -9.71
C GLY A 7 -19.65 -3.39 -9.71
N GLU A 8 -20.24 -3.65 -10.86
CA GLU A 8 -21.67 -3.95 -10.99
C GLU A 8 -22.00 -5.40 -10.66
N LEU A 9 -21.00 -6.28 -10.52
CA LEU A 9 -21.17 -7.68 -10.13
C LEU A 9 -21.31 -7.83 -8.62
N PHE A 10 -21.02 -6.78 -7.86
CA PHE A 10 -21.08 -6.75 -6.40
C PHE A 10 -21.96 -5.60 -5.95
N MET A 11 -22.41 -5.65 -4.69
CA MET A 11 -23.18 -4.55 -4.11
C MET A 11 -22.38 -3.24 -4.06
N LEU A 12 -21.08 -3.34 -3.80
CA LEU A 12 -20.18 -2.19 -3.76
C LEU A 12 -19.63 -1.90 -5.15
N LYS A 13 -19.64 -0.62 -5.53
CA LYS A 13 -19.16 -0.14 -6.84
C LYS A 13 -17.74 0.41 -6.78
N ILE A 14 -17.01 0.12 -5.72
CA ILE A 14 -15.62 0.52 -5.55
C ILE A 14 -14.71 -0.70 -5.69
N GLY A 15 -13.43 -0.47 -5.93
CA GLY A 15 -12.47 -1.56 -6.14
C GLY A 15 -12.25 -2.42 -4.90
N CYS A 16 -12.05 -1.81 -3.73
CA CYS A 16 -11.80 -2.56 -2.51
C CYS A 16 -13.09 -3.05 -1.87
N ILE A 17 -13.14 -4.34 -1.59
CA ILE A 17 -14.28 -4.96 -0.90
C ILE A 17 -13.90 -5.57 0.45
N HIS A 18 -12.64 -5.42 0.87
CA HIS A 18 -12.15 -5.97 2.14
C HIS A 18 -12.67 -5.14 3.31
N PRO A 19 -13.49 -5.69 4.22
CA PRO A 19 -14.09 -4.91 5.31
C PRO A 19 -13.07 -4.24 6.22
N GLY A 20 -12.03 -4.97 6.60
CA GLY A 20 -10.98 -4.45 7.49
C GLY A 20 -10.24 -3.26 6.89
N ILE A 21 -9.91 -3.34 5.61
CA ILE A 21 -9.25 -2.24 4.90
C ILE A 21 -10.19 -1.04 4.77
N MET A 22 -11.40 -1.28 4.31
CA MET A 22 -12.39 -0.21 4.10
C MET A 22 -12.73 0.52 5.40
N HIS A 23 -12.83 -0.23 6.51
CA HIS A 23 -13.08 0.37 7.81
C HIS A 23 -11.99 1.40 8.16
N VAL A 24 -10.72 1.02 8.03
CA VAL A 24 -9.61 1.92 8.36
C VAL A 24 -9.51 3.07 7.36
N LEU A 25 -9.67 2.80 6.06
CA LEU A 25 -9.64 3.86 5.03
C LEU A 25 -10.70 4.91 5.31
N SER A 26 -11.88 4.52 5.77
CA SER A 26 -12.95 5.46 6.09
C SER A 26 -12.62 6.39 7.26
N LEU A 27 -11.65 6.01 8.08
CA LEU A 27 -11.17 6.81 9.21
C LEU A 27 -9.98 7.69 8.84
N CYS A 28 -9.36 7.45 7.69
CA CYS A 28 -8.17 8.19 7.27
C CYS A 28 -8.52 9.58 6.74
N GLY A 29 -7.61 10.52 6.96
CA GLY A 29 -7.68 11.87 6.43
C GLY A 29 -6.34 12.29 5.84
N HIS A 30 -6.26 13.55 5.43
CA HIS A 30 -5.06 14.12 4.82
C HIS A 30 -3.84 13.96 5.74
N GLY A 31 -2.77 13.41 5.21
CA GLY A 31 -1.53 13.18 5.95
C GLY A 31 -1.44 11.82 6.63
N ASP A 32 -2.54 11.09 6.77
CA ASP A 32 -2.48 9.73 7.28
C ASP A 32 -1.77 8.83 6.27
N LYS A 33 -1.14 7.76 6.76
CA LYS A 33 -0.30 6.92 5.91
C LYS A 33 -0.75 5.46 5.93
N ILE A 34 -0.48 4.79 4.82
CA ILE A 34 -0.83 3.39 4.58
C ILE A 34 0.42 2.65 4.10
N LEU A 35 0.79 1.60 4.81
CA LEU A 35 1.89 0.72 4.41
C LEU A 35 1.35 -0.49 3.65
N ILE A 36 1.93 -0.77 2.49
CA ILE A 36 1.73 -2.03 1.77
C ILE A 36 3.09 -2.72 1.73
N ALA A 37 3.19 -3.88 2.35
CA ALA A 37 4.46 -4.55 2.58
C ALA A 37 4.58 -5.87 1.81
N ASP A 38 5.81 -6.19 1.40
CA ASP A 38 6.13 -7.48 0.80
C ASP A 38 6.12 -8.60 1.85
N GLY A 39 6.28 -9.84 1.38
CA GLY A 39 6.22 -11.01 2.26
C GLY A 39 7.38 -11.13 3.25
N ASN A 40 8.43 -10.35 3.07
CA ASN A 40 9.61 -10.37 3.96
C ASN A 40 9.58 -9.27 5.01
N TYR A 41 8.70 -8.29 4.86
CA TYR A 41 8.64 -7.17 5.79
C TYR A 41 8.12 -7.63 7.17
N PRO A 42 8.80 -7.26 8.26
CA PRO A 42 8.37 -7.64 9.61
C PRO A 42 7.21 -6.75 10.09
N LEU A 43 6.04 -6.96 9.53
CA LEU A 43 4.89 -6.07 9.71
C LEU A 43 4.49 -5.90 11.17
N ASP A 44 4.39 -6.99 11.91
CA ASP A 44 3.94 -6.94 13.30
C ASP A 44 4.86 -6.08 14.16
N ALA A 45 6.18 -6.22 13.97
CA ALA A 45 7.18 -5.51 14.77
C ALA A 45 7.47 -4.09 14.26
N ARG A 46 7.20 -3.79 12.99
CA ARG A 46 7.67 -2.56 12.33
C ARG A 46 6.55 -1.77 11.65
N SER A 47 5.38 -1.76 12.25
CA SER A 47 4.26 -0.91 11.80
C SER A 47 3.57 -0.18 12.96
N GLY A 48 4.23 -0.06 14.09
CA GLY A 48 3.75 0.70 15.25
C GLY A 48 2.33 0.30 15.66
N ASP A 49 1.48 1.29 15.88
CA ASP A 49 0.09 1.10 16.30
C ASP A 49 -0.89 1.03 15.14
N ALA A 50 -0.41 0.93 13.91
CA ALA A 50 -1.28 0.80 12.74
C ALA A 50 -2.17 -0.44 12.84
N ALA A 51 -3.38 -0.34 12.32
CA ALA A 51 -4.23 -1.50 12.13
C ALA A 51 -3.56 -2.43 11.12
N LYS A 52 -3.47 -3.71 11.44
CA LYS A 52 -2.73 -4.69 10.63
C LYS A 52 -3.70 -5.62 9.91
N VAL A 53 -3.50 -5.75 8.60
CA VAL A 53 -4.29 -6.63 7.75
C VAL A 53 -3.33 -7.57 7.01
N TYR A 54 -3.54 -8.85 7.15
CA TYR A 54 -2.69 -9.87 6.54
C TYR A 54 -3.43 -10.48 5.33
N LEU A 55 -3.06 -10.03 4.14
CA LEU A 55 -3.68 -10.48 2.89
C LEU A 55 -2.96 -11.64 2.21
N GLY A 56 -1.74 -11.96 2.62
CA GLY A 56 -0.98 -13.03 2.00
C GLY A 56 -1.73 -14.35 2.05
N LEU A 57 -2.16 -14.86 0.89
CA LEU A 57 -2.84 -16.16 0.78
C LEU A 57 -1.86 -17.28 0.51
N THR A 58 -0.94 -17.02 -0.39
CA THR A 58 0.14 -17.94 -0.77
C THR A 58 1.24 -17.12 -1.42
N GLU A 59 2.35 -17.76 -1.74
CA GLU A 59 3.50 -17.11 -2.37
C GLU A 59 3.08 -16.36 -3.64
N GLY A 60 3.33 -15.04 -3.66
CA GLY A 60 3.00 -14.19 -4.79
C GLY A 60 1.55 -13.74 -4.90
N VAL A 61 0.70 -14.04 -3.91
CA VAL A 61 -0.74 -13.70 -4.00
C VAL A 61 -1.24 -13.12 -2.67
N PRO A 62 -1.79 -11.90 -2.68
CA PRO A 62 -1.67 -10.90 -3.73
C PRO A 62 -0.28 -10.26 -3.75
N THR A 63 0.07 -9.63 -4.86
CA THR A 63 1.29 -8.82 -4.95
C THR A 63 1.05 -7.42 -4.36
N VAL A 64 2.13 -6.73 -4.05
CA VAL A 64 2.03 -5.33 -3.57
C VAL A 64 1.39 -4.44 -4.63
N THR A 65 1.74 -4.62 -5.90
CA THR A 65 1.18 -3.82 -6.99
C THR A 65 -0.32 -4.07 -7.19
N GLU A 66 -0.78 -5.30 -6.99
CA GLU A 66 -2.23 -5.59 -7.04
C GLU A 66 -2.97 -4.85 -5.93
N VAL A 67 -2.44 -4.86 -4.71
CA VAL A 67 -3.05 -4.15 -3.58
C VAL A 67 -3.01 -2.63 -3.81
N LEU A 68 -1.87 -2.11 -4.25
CA LEU A 68 -1.72 -0.68 -4.54
C LEU A 68 -2.74 -0.22 -5.58
N LYS A 69 -2.90 -0.98 -6.65
CA LYS A 69 -3.84 -0.66 -7.73
C LYS A 69 -5.27 -0.54 -7.20
N VAL A 70 -5.68 -1.44 -6.31
CA VAL A 70 -7.00 -1.42 -5.70
C VAL A 70 -7.16 -0.21 -4.78
N LEU A 71 -6.17 0.07 -3.93
CA LEU A 71 -6.25 1.21 -2.99
C LEU A 71 -6.30 2.55 -3.71
N LEU A 72 -5.59 2.70 -4.84
CA LEU A 72 -5.61 3.93 -5.62
C LEU A 72 -6.99 4.26 -6.20
N GLN A 73 -7.90 3.29 -6.24
CA GLN A 73 -9.29 3.54 -6.63
C GLN A 73 -10.10 4.18 -5.50
N SER A 74 -9.62 4.11 -4.26
CA SER A 74 -10.36 4.53 -3.08
C SER A 74 -9.77 5.75 -2.38
N VAL A 75 -8.47 6.00 -2.53
CA VAL A 75 -7.78 7.10 -1.85
C VAL A 75 -6.91 7.91 -2.80
N ASN A 76 -6.81 9.20 -2.54
CA ASN A 76 -5.87 10.07 -3.22
C ASN A 76 -4.52 10.00 -2.51
N VAL A 77 -3.46 9.79 -3.25
CA VAL A 77 -2.10 9.70 -2.71
C VAL A 77 -1.30 10.90 -3.19
N GLU A 78 -0.72 11.65 -2.27
CA GLU A 78 0.08 12.83 -2.62
C GLU A 78 1.57 12.52 -2.71
N LYS A 79 2.06 11.54 -1.95
CA LYS A 79 3.45 11.07 -2.04
C LYS A 79 3.55 9.64 -1.55
N ALA A 80 4.66 9.01 -1.90
CA ALA A 80 4.99 7.67 -1.46
C ALA A 80 6.46 7.57 -1.09
N GLU A 81 6.76 6.70 -0.14
CA GLU A 81 8.11 6.40 0.30
C GLU A 81 8.38 4.92 0.10
N VAL A 82 9.60 4.59 -0.30
CA VAL A 82 10.03 3.20 -0.51
C VAL A 82 11.35 2.95 0.22
N MET A 83 11.56 1.69 0.60
CA MET A 83 12.83 1.25 1.16
C MET A 83 13.79 0.97 0.02
N VAL A 84 14.89 1.71 -0.05
CA VAL A 84 15.87 1.52 -1.11
C VAL A 84 16.93 0.51 -0.71
N PRO A 85 17.31 -0.41 -1.61
CA PRO A 85 18.45 -1.29 -1.40
C PRO A 85 19.77 -0.55 -1.52
N ASP A 86 20.83 -1.12 -0.97
CA ASP A 86 22.16 -0.49 -1.00
C ASP A 86 22.79 -0.44 -2.40
N GLU A 87 22.33 -1.28 -3.31
CA GLU A 87 22.89 -1.43 -4.66
C GLU A 87 21.94 -0.90 -5.71
N GLU A 88 21.34 -1.82 -6.48
CA GLU A 88 20.46 -1.44 -7.58
C GLU A 88 19.04 -1.14 -7.10
N GLU A 89 18.37 -0.24 -7.82
CA GLU A 89 16.97 0.07 -7.59
C GLU A 89 16.12 -1.20 -7.78
N SER A 90 15.15 -1.41 -6.89
CA SER A 90 14.22 -2.55 -7.02
C SER A 90 13.40 -2.44 -8.31
N SER A 91 13.21 -3.55 -8.99
CA SER A 91 12.44 -3.59 -10.23
C SER A 91 10.99 -3.12 -10.06
N ILE A 92 10.44 -3.26 -8.87
CA ILE A 92 9.05 -2.85 -8.59
C ILE A 92 8.88 -1.33 -8.59
N PHE A 93 9.95 -0.55 -8.42
CA PHE A 93 9.83 0.92 -8.34
C PHE A 93 9.29 1.52 -9.65
N GLY A 94 9.66 0.94 -10.80
CA GLY A 94 9.07 1.34 -12.08
C GLY A 94 7.57 1.12 -12.13
N GLU A 95 7.11 0.00 -11.58
CA GLU A 95 5.68 -0.31 -11.50
C GLU A 95 4.97 0.67 -10.56
N PHE A 96 5.59 1.03 -9.43
CA PHE A 96 5.03 2.02 -8.50
C PHE A 96 4.86 3.38 -9.19
N ARG A 97 5.89 3.85 -9.91
CA ARG A 97 5.83 5.13 -10.62
C ARG A 97 4.71 5.14 -11.66
N ALA A 98 4.56 4.04 -12.39
CA ALA A 98 3.51 3.93 -13.38
C ALA A 98 2.11 4.00 -12.75
N LEU A 99 1.91 3.32 -11.62
CA LEU A 99 0.62 3.31 -10.93
C LEU A 99 0.31 4.64 -10.25
N LEU A 100 1.31 5.30 -9.69
CA LEU A 100 1.14 6.55 -8.95
C LEU A 100 0.89 7.76 -9.86
N GLY A 101 1.18 7.64 -11.15
CA GLY A 101 0.80 8.66 -12.14
C GLY A 101 1.42 10.03 -11.94
N GLY A 102 2.60 10.13 -11.36
CA GLY A 102 3.27 11.39 -11.15
C GLY A 102 3.35 11.83 -9.69
N ALA A 103 2.78 11.06 -8.77
CA ALA A 103 3.01 11.28 -7.34
C ALA A 103 4.49 11.01 -7.04
N GLU A 104 5.03 11.77 -6.10
CA GLU A 104 6.44 11.69 -5.73
C GLU A 104 6.76 10.34 -5.08
N LEU A 105 7.87 9.71 -5.50
CA LEU A 105 8.37 8.46 -4.93
C LEU A 105 9.73 8.72 -4.30
N ASN A 106 9.79 8.75 -2.99
CA ASN A 106 11.01 9.04 -2.23
C ASN A 106 11.63 7.76 -1.67
N GLY A 107 12.92 7.57 -1.91
CA GLY A 107 13.66 6.45 -1.35
C GLY A 107 14.26 6.79 0.01
N ILE A 108 14.10 5.90 0.97
CA ILE A 108 14.75 5.99 2.28
C ILE A 108 15.42 4.65 2.61
N ASP A 109 16.43 4.70 3.46
CA ASP A 109 17.15 3.49 3.84
C ASP A 109 16.27 2.58 4.72
N ARG A 110 16.72 1.34 4.91
CA ARG A 110 15.94 0.33 5.65
C ARG A 110 15.49 0.83 7.02
N PHE A 111 16.40 1.32 7.84
CA PHE A 111 16.06 1.71 9.21
C PHE A 111 15.22 2.99 9.25
N GLY A 112 15.45 3.90 8.32
CA GLY A 112 14.61 5.09 8.14
C GLY A 112 13.19 4.71 7.75
N PHE A 113 13.05 3.70 6.89
CA PHE A 113 11.74 3.19 6.49
C PHE A 113 11.01 2.55 7.67
N TYR A 114 11.70 1.72 8.46
CA TYR A 114 11.11 1.14 9.67
C TYR A 114 10.65 2.22 10.63
N LYS A 115 11.45 3.26 10.81
CA LYS A 115 11.09 4.39 11.67
C LYS A 115 9.85 5.13 11.14
N ALA A 116 9.79 5.36 9.83
CA ALA A 116 8.65 6.02 9.20
C ALA A 116 7.37 5.20 9.38
N CYS A 117 7.46 3.88 9.21
CA CYS A 117 6.31 2.99 9.36
C CYS A 117 5.82 2.83 10.80
N GLY A 118 6.63 3.20 11.79
CA GLY A 118 6.26 3.15 13.19
C GLY A 118 5.60 4.43 13.73
N GLN A 119 5.46 5.45 12.90
CA GLN A 119 4.90 6.74 13.33
C GLN A 119 3.39 6.66 13.56
N PRO A 120 2.82 7.49 14.48
CA PRO A 120 1.38 7.49 14.75
C PRO A 120 0.50 7.81 13.53
N SER A 121 1.04 8.52 12.54
CA SER A 121 0.33 8.83 11.30
C SER A 121 0.09 7.62 10.41
N VAL A 122 0.81 6.51 10.62
CA VAL A 122 0.59 5.27 9.89
C VAL A 122 -0.61 4.57 10.50
N ARG A 123 -1.72 4.56 9.77
CA ARG A 123 -2.99 4.06 10.29
C ARG A 123 -3.33 2.64 9.85
N LEU A 124 -2.77 2.21 8.72
CA LEU A 124 -3.04 0.90 8.13
C LEU A 124 -1.75 0.29 7.62
N ALA A 125 -1.52 -0.97 7.94
CA ALA A 125 -0.40 -1.75 7.45
C ALA A 125 -0.93 -3.06 6.87
N ILE A 126 -0.62 -3.31 5.60
CA ILE A 126 -1.12 -4.45 4.85
C ILE A 126 0.04 -5.36 4.47
N ALA A 127 0.00 -6.60 4.94
CA ALA A 127 0.94 -7.63 4.52
C ALA A 127 0.42 -8.34 3.28
N THR A 128 1.29 -8.59 2.32
CA THR A 128 0.94 -9.27 1.06
C THR A 128 1.73 -10.56 0.89
N GLY A 129 1.47 -11.26 -0.21
CA GLY A 129 2.26 -12.43 -0.61
C GLY A 129 3.40 -12.07 -1.54
N GLU A 130 3.76 -10.80 -1.69
CA GLU A 130 4.79 -10.34 -2.62
C GLU A 130 6.14 -11.01 -2.35
N LYS A 131 6.72 -11.63 -3.38
CA LYS A 131 7.98 -12.37 -3.27
C LYS A 131 9.21 -11.49 -3.41
N ARG A 132 9.10 -10.39 -4.15
CA ARG A 132 10.24 -9.51 -4.41
C ARG A 132 10.64 -8.79 -3.13
N THR A 133 11.95 -8.66 -2.92
CA THR A 133 12.49 -7.88 -1.80
C THR A 133 12.43 -6.38 -2.11
N PHE A 134 12.48 -5.56 -1.08
CA PHE A 134 12.38 -4.10 -1.23
C PHE A 134 11.14 -3.68 -2.03
N ALA A 135 10.06 -4.42 -1.87
CA ALA A 135 8.80 -4.17 -2.54
C ALA A 135 7.75 -3.59 -1.58
N ASN A 136 8.20 -2.69 -0.71
CA ASN A 136 7.35 -2.04 0.29
C ASN A 136 7.09 -0.60 -0.12
N ILE A 137 5.89 -0.11 0.14
CA ILE A 137 5.53 1.27 -0.17
C ILE A 137 4.69 1.85 0.97
N LEU A 138 5.05 3.07 1.38
CA LEU A 138 4.32 3.83 2.39
C LEU A 138 3.66 5.02 1.71
N LEU A 139 2.35 5.00 1.65
CA LEU A 139 1.54 6.01 0.96
C LEU A 139 1.12 7.10 1.94
N THR A 140 1.18 8.36 1.52
CA THR A 140 0.60 9.47 2.26
C THR A 140 -0.70 9.90 1.59
N VAL A 141 -1.79 9.89 2.34
CA VAL A 141 -3.12 10.26 1.83
C VAL A 141 -3.16 11.76 1.58
N GLY A 142 -3.60 12.13 0.39
CA GLY A 142 -3.75 13.52 -0.02
C GLY A 142 -5.14 14.06 0.27
N VAL A 143 -5.38 15.28 -0.17
CA VAL A 143 -6.70 15.91 -0.06
C VAL A 143 -7.65 15.38 -1.15
N ALA A 144 -8.90 15.41 -0.84
CA ALA A 144 -9.95 15.00 -1.78
C ALA A 144 -10.07 15.99 -2.96
#